data_c6226291529aa042bb5e7128916fa703
#
_entry.id   c6226291529aa042bb5e7128916fa703
#
_cell.length_a   1.000
_cell.length_b   1.000
_cell.length_c   1.000
_cell.angle_alpha   90.00
_cell.angle_beta   90.00
_cell.angle_gamma   90.00
#
_symmetry.space_group_name_H-M   'P 1'
#
loop_
_entity.id
_entity.type
_entity.pdbx_description
1 polymer ?
#
loop_
_entity_poly.entity_id
_entity_poly.type
_entity_poly.pdbx_seq_one_letter_code
_entity_poly.pdbx_strand_id
1 'polypeptide(L)'
;MTTRLHISGMVHVNINVSNFDRSRAFYEALGFKLVWRIPETNSVEVAAAVGMPPYRVRGGLMALEGAAHPVVIDLLEWETPRDPAPPYAHLYHYGLARLALSTTDMNADLAALSEMGVELVGPPARVVIDGQPSGGRFVCFKDPDGTILELVEAMDLTTLTTRPSGPAT
;
A
#
# COMPACT_ATOMS: atom_id res chain seq x y z
N MET A 1 -6.58 2.13 -34.65
CA MET A 1 -7.51 1.72 -33.59
C MET A 1 -6.68 1.46 -32.33
N THR A 2 -6.92 2.17 -31.25
CA THR A 2 -6.23 1.92 -29.96
C THR A 2 -6.88 0.72 -29.29
N THR A 3 -6.15 -0.39 -29.12
CA THR A 3 -6.64 -1.56 -28.40
C THR A 3 -6.77 -1.20 -26.92
N ARG A 4 -7.97 -1.27 -26.37
CA ARG A 4 -8.26 -1.01 -24.94
C ARG A 4 -8.54 -2.34 -24.23
N LEU A 5 -7.89 -2.57 -23.11
CA LEU A 5 -8.18 -3.70 -22.23
C LEU A 5 -9.49 -3.47 -21.45
N HIS A 6 -10.17 -4.56 -21.07
CA HIS A 6 -11.41 -4.51 -20.29
C HIS A 6 -11.12 -4.53 -18.78
N ILE A 7 -10.26 -3.61 -18.30
CA ILE A 7 -9.93 -3.47 -16.88
C ILE A 7 -11.10 -2.77 -16.19
N SER A 8 -11.66 -3.39 -15.15
CA SER A 8 -12.82 -2.89 -14.39
C SER A 8 -12.46 -2.33 -13.02
N GLY A 9 -11.21 -2.55 -12.54
CA GLY A 9 -10.77 -2.07 -11.24
C GLY A 9 -9.41 -2.63 -10.82
N MET A 10 -9.00 -2.29 -9.62
CA MET A 10 -7.81 -2.83 -8.96
C MET A 10 -8.26 -3.86 -7.90
N VAL A 11 -7.66 -5.04 -7.91
CA VAL A 11 -8.00 -6.11 -6.95
C VAL A 11 -7.20 -5.96 -5.67
N HIS A 12 -5.87 -5.91 -5.76
CA HIS A 12 -4.99 -5.75 -4.61
C HIS A 12 -3.63 -5.13 -5.02
N VAL A 13 -2.88 -4.72 -4.01
CA VAL A 13 -1.45 -4.43 -4.12
C VAL A 13 -0.68 -5.49 -3.36
N ASN A 14 0.31 -6.12 -3.99
CA ASN A 14 1.17 -7.09 -3.32
C ASN A 14 2.29 -6.38 -2.55
N ILE A 15 2.49 -6.82 -1.30
CA ILE A 15 3.60 -6.39 -0.44
C ILE A 15 4.34 -7.62 0.06
N ASN A 16 5.58 -7.76 -0.36
CA ASN A 16 6.45 -8.82 0.11
C ASN A 16 7.07 -8.44 1.46
N VAL A 17 7.06 -9.38 2.41
CA VAL A 17 7.54 -9.16 3.77
C VAL A 17 8.50 -10.25 4.21
N SER A 18 9.41 -9.91 5.11
CA SER A 18 10.38 -10.88 5.64
C SER A 18 9.81 -11.80 6.73
N ASN A 19 8.70 -11.39 7.37
CA ASN A 19 7.99 -12.17 8.38
C ASN A 19 6.50 -11.81 8.38
N PHE A 20 5.67 -12.75 7.97
CA PHE A 20 4.23 -12.54 7.81
C PHE A 20 3.52 -12.14 9.11
N ASP A 21 3.81 -12.80 10.24
CA ASP A 21 3.09 -12.52 11.50
C ASP A 21 3.43 -11.14 12.04
N ARG A 22 4.70 -10.71 11.98
CA ARG A 22 5.13 -9.38 12.38
C ARG A 22 4.47 -8.30 11.52
N SER A 23 4.53 -8.46 10.21
CA SER A 23 3.97 -7.48 9.28
C SER A 23 2.44 -7.49 9.32
N ARG A 24 1.80 -8.67 9.47
CA ARG A 24 0.37 -8.76 9.70
C ARG A 24 -0.07 -7.94 10.93
N ALA A 25 0.60 -8.10 12.07
CA ALA A 25 0.26 -7.34 13.29
C ALA A 25 0.39 -5.82 13.06
N PHE A 26 1.41 -5.39 12.32
CA PHE A 26 1.58 -3.99 11.93
C PHE A 26 0.41 -3.49 11.05
N TYR A 27 0.05 -4.21 9.99
CA TYR A 27 -1.06 -3.80 9.13
C TYR A 27 -2.43 -3.91 9.82
N GLU A 28 -2.60 -4.84 10.78
CA GLU A 28 -3.79 -4.88 11.65
C GLU A 28 -3.90 -3.63 12.52
N ALA A 29 -2.78 -3.10 13.04
CA ALA A 29 -2.77 -1.83 13.77
C ALA A 29 -3.11 -0.62 12.88
N LEU A 30 -2.88 -0.70 11.57
CA LEU A 30 -3.32 0.31 10.59
C LEU A 30 -4.80 0.15 10.19
N GLY A 31 -5.54 -0.82 10.74
CA GLY A 31 -6.96 -1.05 10.45
C GLY A 31 -7.24 -2.09 9.37
N PHE A 32 -6.23 -2.79 8.86
CA PHE A 32 -6.45 -3.92 7.97
C PHE A 32 -6.86 -5.17 8.75
N LYS A 33 -7.64 -6.05 8.12
CA LYS A 33 -8.01 -7.37 8.66
C LYS A 33 -7.68 -8.46 7.67
N LEU A 34 -7.13 -9.56 8.16
CA LEU A 34 -6.92 -10.76 7.36
C LEU A 34 -8.28 -11.34 6.96
N VAL A 35 -8.57 -11.34 5.65
CA VAL A 35 -9.85 -11.84 5.10
C VAL A 35 -9.71 -13.18 4.40
N TRP A 36 -8.51 -13.53 3.94
CA TRP A 36 -8.24 -14.82 3.32
C TRP A 36 -6.78 -15.22 3.48
N ARG A 37 -6.51 -16.48 3.80
CA ARG A 37 -5.15 -17.03 3.84
C ARG A 37 -4.79 -17.63 2.49
N ILE A 38 -3.61 -17.27 2.01
CA ILE A 38 -3.06 -17.85 0.78
C ILE A 38 -2.57 -19.27 1.09
N PRO A 39 -2.85 -20.26 0.22
CA PRO A 39 -2.27 -21.59 0.33
C PRO A 39 -0.75 -21.53 0.30
N GLU A 40 -0.07 -22.26 1.20
CA GLU A 40 1.39 -22.25 1.30
C GLU A 40 2.10 -22.84 0.07
N THR A 41 1.40 -23.72 -0.65
CA THR A 41 1.90 -24.36 -1.88
C THR A 41 0.97 -24.08 -3.04
N ASN A 42 1.49 -24.15 -4.24
CA ASN A 42 0.77 -23.86 -5.48
C ASN A 42 0.96 -24.96 -6.51
N SER A 43 0.05 -24.98 -7.49
CA SER A 43 0.17 -25.86 -8.65
C SER A 43 1.26 -25.36 -9.62
N VAL A 44 1.73 -26.25 -10.48
CA VAL A 44 2.65 -25.89 -11.57
C VAL A 44 2.06 -24.80 -12.46
N GLU A 45 0.75 -24.84 -12.71
CA GLU A 45 0.04 -23.85 -13.52
C GLU A 45 0.06 -22.46 -12.87
N VAL A 46 -0.26 -22.38 -11.56
CA VAL A 46 -0.22 -21.11 -10.82
C VAL A 46 1.21 -20.55 -10.76
N ALA A 47 2.21 -21.39 -10.51
CA ALA A 47 3.60 -20.96 -10.51
C ALA A 47 4.05 -20.44 -11.89
N ALA A 48 3.67 -21.13 -12.96
CA ALA A 48 3.99 -20.72 -14.32
C ALA A 48 3.34 -19.37 -14.70
N ALA A 49 2.13 -19.08 -14.19
CA ALA A 49 1.45 -17.81 -14.43
C ALA A 49 2.19 -16.58 -13.85
N VAL A 50 3.02 -16.79 -12.80
CA VAL A 50 3.92 -15.76 -12.25
C VAL A 50 5.36 -15.91 -12.73
N GLY A 51 5.60 -16.74 -13.75
CA GLY A 51 6.93 -16.93 -14.36
C GLY A 51 7.92 -17.72 -13.52
N MET A 52 7.46 -18.58 -12.61
CA MET A 52 8.28 -19.28 -11.63
C MET A 52 8.06 -20.79 -11.63
N PRO A 53 9.03 -21.60 -11.14
CA PRO A 53 8.75 -22.96 -10.72
C PRO A 53 7.83 -22.98 -9.48
N PRO A 54 7.26 -24.13 -9.07
CA PRO A 54 6.51 -24.24 -7.82
C PRO A 54 7.27 -23.65 -6.64
N TYR A 55 6.58 -22.83 -5.85
CA TYR A 55 7.14 -22.03 -4.76
C TYR A 55 6.38 -22.26 -3.45
N ARG A 56 6.93 -21.77 -2.35
CA ARG A 56 6.27 -21.75 -1.05
C ARG A 56 6.20 -20.32 -0.55
N VAL A 57 5.00 -19.96 -0.10
CA VAL A 57 4.71 -18.65 0.50
C VAL A 57 3.88 -18.82 1.77
N ARG A 58 3.96 -17.85 2.65
CA ARG A 58 3.09 -17.69 3.79
C ARG A 58 2.46 -16.32 3.70
N GLY A 59 1.14 -16.22 3.66
CA GLY A 59 0.52 -14.92 3.41
C GLY A 59 -0.98 -14.91 3.49
N GLY A 60 -1.54 -13.77 3.11
CA GLY A 60 -2.97 -13.58 3.06
C GLY A 60 -3.39 -12.23 2.50
N LEU A 61 -4.63 -12.19 2.03
CA LEU A 61 -5.28 -10.95 1.67
C LEU A 61 -5.77 -10.25 2.93
N MET A 62 -5.40 -8.98 3.05
CA MET A 62 -5.83 -8.13 4.14
C MET A 62 -6.64 -6.96 3.57
N ALA A 63 -7.85 -6.75 4.08
CA ALA A 63 -8.73 -5.68 3.65
C ALA A 63 -8.79 -4.56 4.69
N LEU A 64 -8.78 -3.31 4.25
CA LEU A 64 -8.95 -2.15 5.14
C LEU A 64 -10.43 -2.06 5.54
N GLU A 65 -10.70 -2.15 6.84
CA GLU A 65 -12.04 -2.09 7.40
C GLU A 65 -12.62 -0.67 7.31
N GLY A 66 -13.90 -0.57 6.97
CA GLY A 66 -14.60 0.71 6.89
C GLY A 66 -14.23 1.61 5.70
N ALA A 67 -13.36 1.18 4.81
CA ALA A 67 -13.04 1.94 3.61
C ALA A 67 -14.27 2.05 2.68
N ALA A 68 -14.50 3.25 2.12
CA ALA A 68 -15.58 3.50 1.17
C ALA A 68 -15.43 2.68 -0.13
N HIS A 69 -14.21 2.36 -0.50
CA HIS A 69 -13.85 1.46 -1.59
C HIS A 69 -12.92 0.37 -1.06
N PRO A 70 -13.03 -0.87 -1.57
CA PRO A 70 -12.16 -1.96 -1.13
C PRO A 70 -10.69 -1.59 -1.34
N VAL A 71 -9.92 -1.57 -0.24
CA VAL A 71 -8.46 -1.47 -0.27
C VAL A 71 -7.93 -2.80 0.25
N VAL A 72 -7.32 -3.56 -0.64
CA VAL A 72 -6.81 -4.89 -0.32
C VAL A 72 -5.31 -4.93 -0.59
N ILE A 73 -4.56 -5.43 0.38
CA ILE A 73 -3.16 -5.79 0.22
C ILE A 73 -3.03 -7.31 0.21
N ASP A 74 -2.15 -7.81 -0.65
CA ASP A 74 -1.73 -9.20 -0.69
C ASP A 74 -0.36 -9.27 0.01
N LEU A 75 -0.36 -9.68 1.29
CA LEU A 75 0.81 -9.70 2.14
C LEU A 75 1.49 -11.06 2.06
N LEU A 76 2.69 -11.13 1.49
CA LEU A 76 3.41 -12.38 1.21
C LEU A 76 4.78 -12.43 1.86
N GLU A 77 5.04 -13.49 2.62
CA GLU A 77 6.37 -13.94 3.00
C GLU A 77 6.78 -15.08 2.06
N TRP A 78 7.82 -14.86 1.25
CA TRP A 78 8.38 -15.89 0.38
C TRP A 78 9.32 -16.79 1.17
N GLU A 79 8.97 -18.08 1.28
CA GLU A 79 9.82 -19.08 1.93
C GLU A 79 10.80 -19.72 0.95
N THR A 80 10.34 -20.00 -0.28
CA THR A 80 11.14 -20.55 -1.37
C THR A 80 10.59 -20.14 -2.74
N PRO A 81 11.36 -19.41 -3.55
CA PRO A 81 12.66 -18.81 -3.25
C PRO A 81 12.54 -17.68 -2.23
N ARG A 82 13.65 -17.31 -1.59
CA ARG A 82 13.72 -16.17 -0.68
C ARG A 82 14.78 -15.19 -1.18
N ASP A 83 14.40 -13.93 -1.30
CA ASP A 83 15.31 -12.81 -1.57
C ASP A 83 15.38 -11.92 -0.31
N PRO A 84 16.55 -11.78 0.34
CA PRO A 84 16.72 -10.94 1.50
C PRO A 84 16.95 -9.47 1.17
N ALA A 85 16.92 -9.06 -0.11
CA ALA A 85 17.13 -7.68 -0.50
C ALA A 85 16.04 -6.78 0.10
N PRO A 86 16.42 -5.61 0.65
CA PRO A 86 15.45 -4.66 1.20
C PRO A 86 14.60 -4.03 0.09
N PRO A 87 13.44 -3.45 0.44
CA PRO A 87 12.67 -2.61 -0.47
C PRO A 87 13.47 -1.42 -1.00
N TYR A 88 12.94 -0.69 -1.95
CA TYR A 88 13.58 0.51 -2.51
C TYR A 88 13.97 1.51 -1.41
N ALA A 89 15.23 1.92 -1.41
CA ALA A 89 15.75 2.85 -0.42
C ALA A 89 15.21 4.28 -0.60
N HIS A 90 14.73 4.62 -1.81
CA HIS A 90 14.39 6.00 -2.17
C HIS A 90 13.05 6.07 -2.90
N LEU A 91 12.24 7.08 -2.59
CA LEU A 91 10.95 7.36 -3.25
C LEU A 91 11.06 7.64 -4.75
N TYR A 92 12.22 8.03 -5.23
CA TYR A 92 12.49 8.29 -6.65
C TYR A 92 13.02 7.07 -7.43
N HIS A 93 13.05 5.89 -6.82
CA HIS A 93 13.35 4.65 -7.52
C HIS A 93 12.18 4.24 -8.44
N TYR A 94 12.47 3.68 -9.61
CA TYR A 94 11.41 3.26 -10.52
C TYR A 94 10.63 2.07 -9.93
N GLY A 95 9.33 2.06 -10.15
CA GLY A 95 8.41 1.05 -9.64
C GLY A 95 7.37 1.61 -8.68
N LEU A 96 6.78 0.76 -7.85
CA LEU A 96 5.83 1.19 -6.83
C LEU A 96 6.58 1.80 -5.64
N ALA A 97 6.65 3.13 -5.60
CA ALA A 97 7.45 3.83 -4.61
C ALA A 97 6.83 3.84 -3.21
N ARG A 98 5.48 3.93 -3.11
CA ARG A 98 4.75 3.94 -1.85
C ARG A 98 3.27 3.60 -2.04
N LEU A 99 2.61 3.21 -0.95
CA LEU A 99 1.16 3.07 -0.85
C LEU A 99 0.61 4.19 0.05
N ALA A 100 -0.30 5.01 -0.48
CA ALA A 100 -0.93 6.09 0.26
C ALA A 100 -2.29 5.64 0.84
N LEU A 101 -2.49 5.91 2.13
CA LEU A 101 -3.71 5.67 2.88
C LEU A 101 -4.30 6.99 3.34
N SER A 102 -5.62 7.13 3.28
CA SER A 102 -6.29 8.33 3.80
C SER A 102 -6.51 8.23 5.29
N THR A 103 -6.34 9.35 6.00
CA THR A 103 -6.70 9.48 7.42
C THR A 103 -7.64 10.65 7.65
N THR A 104 -8.42 10.57 8.71
CA THR A 104 -9.31 11.63 9.19
C THR A 104 -8.71 12.42 10.36
N ASP A 105 -7.64 11.90 10.99
CA ASP A 105 -6.95 12.56 12.11
C ASP A 105 -5.44 12.23 12.10
N MET A 106 -4.69 13.05 11.36
CA MET A 106 -3.23 12.94 11.26
C MET A 106 -2.53 13.03 12.63
N ASN A 107 -3.05 13.81 13.57
CA ASN A 107 -2.38 14.00 14.86
C ASN A 107 -2.51 12.74 15.73
N ALA A 108 -3.69 12.14 15.76
CA ALA A 108 -3.91 10.87 16.46
C ALA A 108 -3.07 9.75 15.85
N ASP A 109 -3.01 9.67 14.52
CA ASP A 109 -2.23 8.64 13.83
C ASP A 109 -0.73 8.81 14.02
N LEU A 110 -0.21 10.04 14.02
CA LEU A 110 1.20 10.29 14.33
C LEU A 110 1.57 9.87 15.76
N ALA A 111 0.68 10.10 16.73
CA ALA A 111 0.88 9.64 18.09
C ALA A 111 0.92 8.10 18.14
N ALA A 112 -0.04 7.43 17.48
CA ALA A 112 -0.09 5.97 17.41
C ALA A 112 1.16 5.39 16.72
N LEU A 113 1.60 5.94 15.59
CA LEU A 113 2.83 5.53 14.90
C LEU A 113 4.05 5.69 15.81
N SER A 114 4.12 6.78 16.58
CA SER A 114 5.20 7.00 17.57
C SER A 114 5.19 5.96 18.69
N GLU A 115 4.02 5.63 19.24
CA GLU A 115 3.86 4.57 20.25
C GLU A 115 4.25 3.19 19.73
N MET A 116 3.98 2.92 18.46
CA MET A 116 4.40 1.70 17.77
C MET A 116 5.90 1.68 17.42
N GLY A 117 6.64 2.77 17.65
CA GLY A 117 8.05 2.90 17.28
C GLY A 117 8.29 2.95 15.78
N VAL A 118 7.32 3.42 14.99
CA VAL A 118 7.41 3.46 13.53
C VAL A 118 8.32 4.59 13.07
N GLU A 119 9.24 4.28 12.15
CA GLU A 119 10.16 5.25 11.56
C GLU A 119 9.46 6.12 10.52
N LEU A 120 9.42 7.43 10.72
CA LEU A 120 8.99 8.39 9.71
C LEU A 120 10.13 8.66 8.73
N VAL A 121 9.81 8.78 7.44
CA VAL A 121 10.78 9.14 6.39
C VAL A 121 11.16 10.62 6.49
N GLY A 122 10.23 11.45 6.95
CA GLY A 122 10.42 12.88 7.18
C GLY A 122 9.29 13.46 8.02
N PRO A 123 9.35 14.75 8.37
CA PRO A 123 8.28 15.40 9.13
C PRO A 123 7.01 15.53 8.29
N PRO A 124 5.81 15.57 8.93
CA PRO A 124 4.57 15.85 8.24
C PRO A 124 4.62 17.20 7.52
N ALA A 125 4.09 17.24 6.30
CA ALA A 125 4.07 18.45 5.48
C ALA A 125 2.65 18.79 5.02
N ARG A 126 2.41 20.09 4.74
CA ARG A 126 1.18 20.57 4.11
C ARG A 126 1.35 20.62 2.60
N VAL A 127 0.30 20.17 1.90
CA VAL A 127 0.18 20.35 0.45
C VAL A 127 -0.94 21.36 0.21
N VAL A 128 -0.61 22.44 -0.50
CA VAL A 128 -1.61 23.36 -1.03
C VAL A 128 -2.07 22.85 -2.38
N ILE A 129 -3.35 22.51 -2.49
CA ILE A 129 -3.96 22.10 -3.76
C ILE A 129 -4.81 23.27 -4.23
N ASP A 130 -4.54 23.77 -5.44
CA ASP A 130 -5.30 24.88 -6.04
C ASP A 130 -6.79 24.55 -6.07
N GLY A 131 -7.59 25.45 -5.46
CA GLY A 131 -9.04 25.32 -5.32
C GLY A 131 -9.50 24.53 -4.09
N GLN A 132 -8.59 24.09 -3.21
CA GLN A 132 -8.91 23.53 -1.90
C GLN A 132 -8.32 24.42 -0.78
N PRO A 133 -9.14 25.26 -0.12
CA PRO A 133 -8.64 26.23 0.86
C PRO A 133 -7.96 25.61 2.09
N SER A 134 -8.32 24.38 2.44
CA SER A 134 -7.79 23.69 3.61
C SER A 134 -6.45 22.99 3.35
N GLY A 135 -6.08 22.75 2.07
CA GLY A 135 -4.93 21.92 1.74
C GLY A 135 -5.03 20.52 2.36
N GLY A 136 -4.11 19.65 2.02
CA GLY A 136 -3.93 18.34 2.67
C GLY A 136 -2.67 18.34 3.55
N ARG A 137 -2.59 17.40 4.49
CA ARG A 137 -1.33 17.04 5.16
C ARG A 137 -0.95 15.63 4.73
N PHE A 138 0.34 15.37 4.66
CA PHE A 138 0.83 14.00 4.43
C PHE A 138 2.10 13.76 5.22
N VAL A 139 2.38 12.47 5.44
CA VAL A 139 3.63 11.98 6.02
C VAL A 139 3.95 10.61 5.44
N CYS A 140 5.23 10.36 5.15
CA CYS A 140 5.70 9.03 4.77
C CYS A 140 6.35 8.35 5.98
N PHE A 141 6.10 7.04 6.11
CA PHE A 141 6.64 6.19 7.17
C PHE A 141 6.96 4.81 6.61
N LYS A 142 7.65 3.98 7.39
CA LYS A 142 8.08 2.65 6.96
C LYS A 142 7.29 1.56 7.65
N ASP A 143 6.97 0.51 6.91
CA ASP A 143 6.54 -0.75 7.50
C ASP A 143 7.74 -1.48 8.16
N PRO A 144 7.54 -2.63 8.83
CA PRO A 144 8.62 -3.35 9.51
C PRO A 144 9.77 -3.84 8.61
N ASP A 145 9.56 -3.92 7.31
CA ASP A 145 10.57 -4.32 6.32
C ASP A 145 11.18 -3.13 5.56
N GLY A 146 10.67 -1.92 5.79
CA GLY A 146 11.14 -0.70 5.14
C GLY A 146 10.34 -0.29 3.91
N THR A 147 9.25 -0.98 3.59
CA THR A 147 8.30 -0.53 2.55
C THR A 147 7.73 0.82 2.92
N ILE A 148 7.76 1.77 2.00
CA ILE A 148 7.29 3.12 2.29
C ILE A 148 5.77 3.20 2.12
N LEU A 149 5.12 3.66 3.19
CA LEU A 149 3.70 4.00 3.25
C LEU A 149 3.55 5.51 3.42
N GLU A 150 2.37 6.02 3.11
CA GLU A 150 2.03 7.44 3.27
C GLU A 150 0.67 7.56 3.94
N LEU A 151 0.54 8.45 4.93
CA LEU A 151 -0.75 8.93 5.39
C LEU A 151 -1.06 10.26 4.73
N VAL A 152 -2.31 10.43 4.29
CA VAL A 152 -2.81 11.65 3.67
C VAL A 152 -4.12 12.05 4.35
N GLU A 153 -4.14 13.25 4.94
CA GLU A 153 -5.32 13.82 5.60
C GLU A 153 -6.00 14.84 4.68
N ALA A 154 -7.32 14.81 4.66
CA ALA A 154 -8.18 15.84 4.04
C ALA A 154 -7.96 16.05 2.52
N MET A 155 -7.59 15.01 1.77
CA MET A 155 -7.68 15.05 0.30
C MET A 155 -9.04 14.49 -0.14
N ASP A 156 -9.96 15.38 -0.53
CA ASP A 156 -11.16 14.94 -1.23
C ASP A 156 -10.80 14.59 -2.69
N LEU A 157 -10.47 13.32 -2.91
CA LEU A 157 -10.12 12.82 -4.23
C LEU A 157 -11.29 12.85 -5.22
N THR A 158 -12.54 12.96 -4.73
CA THR A 158 -13.72 13.05 -5.61
C THR A 158 -13.70 14.35 -6.40
N THR A 159 -13.15 15.42 -5.83
CA THR A 159 -13.02 16.72 -6.52
C THR A 159 -11.95 16.71 -7.61
N LEU A 160 -10.94 15.81 -7.54
CA LEU A 160 -9.90 15.68 -8.54
C LEU A 160 -10.37 14.91 -9.78
N THR A 161 -11.29 13.95 -9.61
CA THR A 161 -11.79 13.10 -10.70
C THR A 161 -12.89 13.78 -11.52
N THR A 162 -13.53 14.85 -10.98
CA THR A 162 -14.61 15.59 -11.65
C THR A 162 -14.15 16.84 -12.40
N ARG A 163 -12.88 17.21 -12.29
CA ARG A 163 -12.34 18.35 -13.05
C ARG A 163 -12.15 17.94 -14.50
N PRO A 164 -12.80 18.61 -15.47
CA PRO A 164 -12.43 18.42 -16.88
C PRO A 164 -10.97 18.81 -17.05
N SER A 165 -10.19 17.96 -17.70
CA SER A 165 -8.83 18.26 -18.11
C SER A 165 -8.86 19.55 -18.96
N GLY A 166 -8.51 20.68 -18.35
CA GLY A 166 -8.26 21.91 -19.09
C GLY A 166 -7.15 21.70 -20.11
N PRO A 167 -7.10 22.49 -21.20
CA PRO A 167 -6.05 22.36 -22.18
C PRO A 167 -4.69 22.53 -21.51
N ALA A 168 -3.77 21.60 -21.77
CA ALA A 168 -2.38 21.72 -21.39
C ALA A 168 -1.80 22.97 -22.06
N THR A 169 -1.43 23.97 -21.28
CA THR A 169 -0.67 25.15 -21.73
C THR A 169 0.80 24.78 -21.89
#